data_574296fc6efeeb83b602b2694dd9198e
#
_entry.id   574296fc6efeeb83b602b2694dd9198e
#
_cell.length_a   1.000
_cell.length_b   1.000
_cell.length_c   1.000
_cell.angle_alpha   90.00
_cell.angle_beta   90.00
_cell.angle_gamma   90.00
#
_symmetry.space_group_name_H-M   'P 1'
#
loop_
_entity.id
_entity.type
_entity.pdbx_description
1 polymer ?
#
loop_
_entity_poly.entity_id
_entity_poly.type
_entity_poly.pdbx_seq_one_letter_code
_entity_poly.pdbx_strand_id
1 'polypeptide(L)'
;MDVARLRRQGETKVIERFYLDDLRAAGVNVLVCSLFVSNEYIPEMALRVALEQIGNLHAEMRESPGKFALCRTAAEARRVVEGGGIAL
;
A
#
# COMPACT_ATOMS: atom_id res chain seq x y z
N MET A 1 3.50 8.49 0.00
CA MET A 1 3.28 7.83 -1.30
C MET A 1 1.94 8.28 -1.87
N ASP A 2 1.92 8.65 -3.12
CA ASP A 2 0.72 9.19 -3.76
C ASP A 2 0.08 8.15 -4.71
N VAL A 3 -0.29 7.03 -4.13
CA VAL A 3 -0.82 5.88 -4.88
C VAL A 3 -2.15 6.23 -5.55
N ALA A 4 -3.06 6.87 -4.83
CA ALA A 4 -4.38 7.19 -5.36
C ALA A 4 -4.31 8.08 -6.61
N ARG A 5 -3.47 9.11 -6.57
CA ARG A 5 -3.31 10.03 -7.72
C ARG A 5 -2.77 9.29 -8.93
N LEU A 6 -1.73 8.50 -8.74
CA LEU A 6 -1.11 7.76 -9.85
C LEU A 6 -2.06 6.73 -10.45
N ARG A 7 -2.84 6.04 -9.60
CA ARG A 7 -3.82 5.08 -10.10
C ARG A 7 -4.97 5.75 -10.88
N ARG A 8 -5.38 6.95 -10.47
CA ARG A 8 -6.37 7.73 -11.24
C ARG A 8 -5.84 8.14 -12.62
N GLN A 9 -4.53 8.25 -12.76
CA GLN A 9 -3.86 8.53 -14.03
C GLN A 9 -3.67 7.28 -14.90
N GLY A 10 -4.17 6.13 -14.46
CA GLY A 10 -4.08 4.89 -15.19
C GLY A 10 -2.86 4.04 -14.87
N GLU A 11 -2.04 4.44 -13.90
CA GLU A 11 -0.87 3.67 -13.49
C GLU A 11 -1.28 2.44 -12.67
N THR A 12 -0.53 1.36 -12.84
CA THR A 12 -0.67 0.12 -12.09
C THR A 12 0.65 -0.25 -11.44
N LYS A 13 0.64 -1.17 -10.47
CA LYS A 13 1.84 -1.58 -9.74
C LYS A 13 2.60 -0.37 -9.21
N VAL A 14 1.87 0.60 -8.66
CA VAL A 14 2.43 1.90 -8.31
C VAL A 14 3.52 1.78 -7.25
N ILE A 15 3.26 1.02 -6.19
CA ILE A 15 4.23 0.85 -5.11
C ILE A 15 5.48 0.14 -5.65
N GLU A 16 5.31 -0.93 -6.44
CA GLU A 16 6.44 -1.65 -7.02
C GLU A 16 7.26 -0.78 -7.96
N ARG A 17 6.60 -0.06 -8.87
CA ARG A 17 7.29 0.69 -9.93
C ARG A 17 7.92 1.99 -9.45
N PHE A 18 7.28 2.68 -8.51
CA PHE A 18 7.69 4.03 -8.13
C PHE A 18 8.37 4.11 -6.77
N TYR A 19 8.19 3.13 -5.89
CA TYR A 19 8.64 3.23 -4.50
C TYR A 19 9.45 2.05 -3.99
N LEU A 20 9.33 0.87 -4.59
CA LEU A 20 9.95 -0.36 -4.06
C LEU A 20 11.46 -0.25 -3.91
N ASP A 21 12.14 0.26 -4.93
CA ASP A 21 13.59 0.36 -4.90
C ASP A 21 14.06 1.30 -3.78
N ASP A 22 13.36 2.40 -3.59
CA ASP A 22 13.67 3.34 -2.51
C ASP A 22 13.42 2.73 -1.15
N LEU A 23 12.33 1.98 -0.99
CA LEU A 23 12.02 1.28 0.26
C LEU A 23 13.08 0.24 0.59
N ARG A 24 13.53 -0.54 -0.39
CA ARG A 24 14.58 -1.52 -0.21
C ARG A 24 15.92 -0.87 0.13
N ALA A 25 16.26 0.20 -0.58
CA ALA A 25 17.50 0.94 -0.33
C ALA A 25 17.54 1.53 1.07
N ALA A 26 16.38 1.95 1.60
CA ALA A 26 16.25 2.46 2.95
C ALA A 26 16.19 1.37 4.04
N GLY A 27 16.15 0.09 3.66
CA GLY A 27 16.06 -1.02 4.59
C GLY A 27 14.68 -1.23 5.20
N VAL A 28 13.63 -0.77 4.53
CA VAL A 28 12.24 -0.90 5.00
C VAL A 28 11.73 -2.31 4.71
N ASN A 29 11.41 -3.06 5.75
CA ASN A 29 10.85 -4.42 5.66
C ASN A 29 9.38 -4.47 6.08
N VAL A 30 8.97 -3.53 6.92
CA VAL A 30 7.59 -3.42 7.41
C VAL A 30 7.15 -1.97 7.23
N LEU A 31 5.99 -1.78 6.62
CA LEU A 31 5.44 -0.45 6.39
C LEU A 31 4.02 -0.40 6.93
N VAL A 32 3.78 0.49 7.88
CA VAL A 32 2.43 0.69 8.40
C VAL A 32 1.64 1.55 7.42
N CYS A 33 0.52 1.02 6.92
CA CYS A 33 -0.34 1.73 6.00
C CYS A 33 -1.48 2.39 6.77
N SER A 34 -1.48 3.72 6.80
CA SER A 34 -2.54 4.51 7.40
C SER A 34 -3.51 4.98 6.33
N LEU A 35 -4.79 4.95 6.65
CA LEU A 35 -5.80 5.60 5.82
C LEU A 35 -5.97 7.03 6.28
N PHE A 36 -5.93 7.96 5.34
CA PHE A 36 -6.09 9.37 5.64
C PHE A 36 -7.12 10.00 4.71
N VAL A 37 -8.07 10.71 5.30
CA VAL A 37 -9.09 11.46 4.56
C VAL A 37 -8.90 12.94 4.86
N SER A 38 -8.63 13.73 3.82
CA SER A 38 -8.48 15.17 3.95
C SER A 38 -9.77 15.83 4.45
N ASN A 39 -9.63 16.92 5.18
CA ASN A 39 -10.78 17.65 5.74
C ASN A 39 -11.80 18.08 4.68
N GLU A 40 -11.37 18.33 3.45
CA GLU A 40 -12.25 18.71 2.35
C GLU A 40 -13.29 17.64 1.99
N TYR A 41 -13.03 16.37 2.36
CA TYR A 41 -13.94 15.26 2.09
C TYR A 41 -14.88 14.95 3.25
N ILE A 42 -14.69 15.60 4.40
CA ILE A 42 -15.50 15.36 5.58
C ILE A 42 -16.66 16.36 5.61
N PRO A 43 -17.91 15.91 5.92
CA PRO A 43 -18.29 14.54 6.26
C PRO A 43 -18.74 13.68 5.07
N GLU A 44 -19.07 14.27 3.93
CA GLU A 44 -19.88 13.64 2.89
C GLU A 44 -19.14 12.57 2.09
N MET A 45 -17.84 12.78 1.85
CA MET A 45 -17.02 11.92 1.01
C MET A 45 -16.09 11.00 1.81
N ALA A 46 -16.07 11.11 3.13
CA ALA A 46 -15.07 10.43 3.96
C ALA A 46 -15.06 8.91 3.77
N LEU A 47 -16.22 8.27 3.81
CA LEU A 47 -16.32 6.82 3.66
C LEU A 47 -15.89 6.38 2.27
N ARG A 48 -16.33 7.09 1.25
CA ARG A 48 -15.99 6.77 -0.15
C ARG A 48 -14.48 6.84 -0.37
N VAL A 49 -13.84 7.90 0.12
CA VAL A 49 -12.38 8.08 -0.02
C VAL A 49 -11.62 7.00 0.73
N ALA A 50 -12.06 6.65 1.94
CA ALA A 50 -11.44 5.59 2.71
C ALA A 50 -11.56 4.23 2.00
N LEU A 51 -12.72 3.90 1.46
CA LEU A 51 -12.94 2.67 0.71
C LEU A 51 -12.09 2.63 -0.56
N GLU A 52 -11.94 3.75 -1.24
CA GLU A 52 -11.07 3.86 -2.41
C GLU A 52 -9.63 3.55 -2.05
N GLN A 53 -9.13 4.08 -0.94
CA GLN A 53 -7.77 3.80 -0.47
C GLN A 53 -7.57 2.32 -0.15
N ILE A 54 -8.52 1.69 0.52
CA ILE A 54 -8.48 0.24 0.79
C ILE A 54 -8.47 -0.56 -0.51
N GLY A 55 -9.35 -0.20 -1.45
CA GLY A 55 -9.42 -0.87 -2.74
C GLY A 55 -8.12 -0.74 -3.53
N ASN A 56 -7.51 0.44 -3.53
CA ASN A 56 -6.22 0.68 -4.18
C ASN A 56 -5.13 -0.20 -3.58
N LEU A 57 -5.09 -0.32 -2.25
CA LEU A 57 -4.10 -1.14 -1.57
C LEU A 57 -4.23 -2.61 -1.95
N HIS A 58 -5.46 -3.14 -1.96
CA HIS A 58 -5.70 -4.52 -2.40
C HIS A 58 -5.32 -4.75 -3.86
N ALA A 59 -5.59 -3.77 -4.73
CA ALA A 59 -5.19 -3.84 -6.14
C ALA A 59 -3.66 -3.91 -6.27
N GLU A 60 -2.93 -3.08 -5.52
CA GLU A 60 -1.47 -3.10 -5.50
C GLU A 60 -0.93 -4.47 -5.08
N MET A 61 -1.54 -5.11 -4.07
CA MET A 61 -1.12 -6.44 -3.63
C MET A 61 -1.34 -7.50 -4.71
N ARG A 62 -2.48 -7.46 -5.40
CA ARG A 62 -2.77 -8.40 -6.48
C ARG A 62 -1.83 -8.24 -7.67
N GLU A 63 -1.44 -7.01 -7.97
CA GLU A 63 -0.59 -6.68 -9.12
C GLU A 63 0.88 -7.00 -8.90
N SER A 64 1.31 -7.09 -7.64
CA SER A 64 2.72 -7.29 -7.28
C SER A 64 2.90 -8.45 -6.30
N PRO A 65 2.49 -9.69 -6.68
CA PRO A 65 2.63 -10.83 -5.79
C PRO A 65 4.10 -11.11 -5.47
N GLY A 66 4.37 -11.49 -4.23
CA GLY A 66 5.72 -11.78 -3.76
C GLY A 66 6.55 -10.56 -3.41
N LYS A 67 6.14 -9.35 -3.79
CA LYS A 67 6.84 -8.10 -3.44
C LYS A 67 6.30 -7.51 -2.15
N PHE A 68 4.99 -7.52 -2.00
CA PHE A 68 4.28 -6.97 -0.85
C PHE A 68 3.20 -7.93 -0.40
N ALA A 69 2.86 -7.90 0.88
CA ALA A 69 1.70 -8.59 1.39
C ALA A 69 1.10 -7.83 2.56
N LEU A 70 -0.23 -7.78 2.60
CA LEU A 70 -0.97 -7.27 3.75
C LEU A 70 -0.92 -8.29 4.86
N CYS A 71 -0.53 -7.85 6.05
CA CYS A 71 -0.38 -8.70 7.22
C CYS A 71 -1.26 -8.21 8.35
N ARG A 72 -1.90 -9.13 9.04
CA ARG A 72 -2.78 -8.84 10.18
C ARG A 72 -2.16 -9.24 11.50
N THR A 73 -1.09 -10.04 11.48
CA THR A 73 -0.41 -10.51 12.68
C THR A 73 1.09 -10.35 12.52
N ALA A 74 1.80 -10.32 13.64
CA ALA A 74 3.26 -10.28 13.64
C ALA A 74 3.86 -11.53 12.98
N ALA A 75 3.21 -12.69 13.14
CA ALA A 75 3.68 -13.93 12.52
C ALA A 75 3.60 -13.87 11.00
N GLU A 76 2.51 -13.32 10.45
CA GLU A 76 2.37 -13.13 9.01
C GLU A 76 3.43 -12.16 8.47
N ALA A 77 3.65 -11.04 9.17
CA ALA A 77 4.65 -10.06 8.79
C ALA A 77 6.06 -10.68 8.76
N ARG A 78 6.38 -11.48 9.76
CA ARG A 78 7.67 -12.15 9.83
C ARG A 78 7.88 -13.11 8.66
N ARG A 79 6.87 -13.87 8.30
CA ARG A 79 6.94 -14.79 7.15
C ARG A 79 7.16 -14.04 5.84
N VAL A 80 6.49 -12.91 5.65
CA VAL A 80 6.65 -12.09 4.45
C VAL A 80 8.08 -11.55 4.36
N VAL A 81 8.61 -11.02 5.45
CA VAL A 81 9.97 -10.47 5.50
C VAL A 81 11.01 -11.55 5.27
N GLU A 82 10.84 -12.73 5.86
CA GLU A 82 11.74 -13.87 5.66
C GLU A 82 11.76 -14.36 4.21
N GLY A 83 10.63 -14.21 3.50
CA GLY A 83 10.51 -14.53 2.09
C GLY A 83 11.03 -13.44 1.15
N GLY A 84 11.59 -12.36 1.67
CA GLY A 84 12.14 -11.26 0.88
C GLY A 84 11.13 -10.20 0.46
N GLY A 85 9.89 -10.27 0.92
CA GLY A 85 8.86 -9.27 0.66
C GLY A 85 8.83 -8.15 1.70
N ILE A 86 7.97 -7.17 1.45
CA ILE A 86 7.69 -6.09 2.40
C ILE A 86 6.30 -6.33 2.99
N ALA A 87 6.23 -6.39 4.33
CA ALA A 87 4.97 -6.52 5.04
C ALA A 87 4.28 -5.15 5.17
N LEU A 88 2.97 -5.12 4.93
CA LEU A 88 2.15 -3.91 5.05
C LEU A 88 1.14 -4.02 6.18
#